data_e7bf0fff47e24ed5882216007e9828fd
#
_entry.id   e7bf0fff47e24ed5882216007e9828fd
#
_cell.length_a   1.000
_cell.length_b   1.000
_cell.length_c   1.000
_cell.angle_alpha   90.00
_cell.angle_beta   90.00
_cell.angle_gamma   90.00
#
_symmetry.space_group_name_H-M   'P 1'
#
loop_
_entity.id
_entity.type
_entity.pdbx_description
1 polymer ?
#
loop_
_entity_poly.entity_id
_entity_poly.type
_entity_poly.pdbx_seq_one_letter_code
_entity_poly.pdbx_strand_id
1 'polypeptide(L)'
;MIRIATEKDSCILAEMAVQMWENQTAEELAAEFAETIKDENSAFFIKSENDTAVGFAQCNLRTDYVEGTESSPVGYLEGIFVKEDYRSKGYARELLTACENWAKDMGCSEFASDCELSNTGSLYFHKAMGFDEVNRIICFKKSII
;
A
#
# COMPACT_ATOMS: atom_id res chain seq x y z
N MET A 1 4.28 -3.00 -17.03
CA MET A 1 5.57 -3.23 -16.34
C MET A 1 5.49 -2.73 -14.90
N ILE A 2 5.98 -3.53 -13.97
CA ILE A 2 6.07 -3.15 -12.54
C ILE A 2 7.53 -2.87 -12.22
N ARG A 3 7.80 -1.75 -11.54
CA ARG A 3 9.14 -1.45 -11.06
C ARG A 3 9.09 -0.82 -9.66
N ILE A 4 10.19 -0.96 -8.93
CA ILE A 4 10.34 -0.28 -7.65
C ILE A 4 10.55 1.22 -7.89
N ALA A 5 9.95 2.05 -7.05
CA ALA A 5 10.07 3.50 -7.15
C ALA A 5 11.35 4.00 -6.48
N THR A 6 11.85 5.14 -6.97
CA THR A 6 12.96 5.87 -6.36
C THR A 6 12.48 7.26 -5.95
N GLU A 7 13.35 8.03 -5.28
CA GLU A 7 13.00 9.40 -4.85
C GLU A 7 12.54 10.28 -6.01
N LYS A 8 13.01 10.03 -7.22
CA LYS A 8 12.60 10.77 -8.41
C LYS A 8 11.13 10.58 -8.75
N ASP A 9 10.51 9.53 -8.23
CA ASP A 9 9.11 9.20 -8.48
C ASP A 9 8.15 9.81 -7.47
N SER A 10 8.64 10.53 -6.47
CA SER A 10 7.83 11.06 -5.36
C SER A 10 6.63 11.87 -5.84
N CYS A 11 6.81 12.73 -6.83
CA CYS A 11 5.73 13.57 -7.35
C CYS A 11 4.68 12.74 -8.10
N ILE A 12 5.11 11.77 -8.91
CA ILE A 12 4.21 10.89 -9.65
C ILE A 12 3.37 10.04 -8.68
N LEU A 13 4.02 9.51 -7.65
CA LEU A 13 3.33 8.75 -6.60
C LEU A 13 2.32 9.63 -5.87
N ALA A 14 2.69 10.85 -5.52
CA ALA A 14 1.82 11.78 -4.81
C ALA A 14 0.60 12.17 -5.66
N GLU A 15 0.78 12.40 -6.94
CA GLU A 15 -0.32 12.71 -7.86
C GLU A 15 -1.36 11.60 -7.93
N MET A 16 -0.92 10.35 -7.84
CA MET A 16 -1.83 9.21 -7.79
C MET A 16 -2.45 9.06 -6.40
N ALA A 17 -1.63 9.17 -5.36
CA ALA A 17 -2.06 8.95 -3.98
C ALA A 17 -3.08 9.99 -3.49
N VAL A 18 -2.99 11.22 -3.94
CA VAL A 18 -3.92 12.29 -3.53
C VAL A 18 -5.36 12.00 -3.99
N GLN A 19 -5.53 11.19 -5.02
CA GLN A 19 -6.85 10.77 -5.48
C GLN A 19 -7.49 9.76 -4.52
N MET A 20 -6.69 9.10 -3.71
CA MET A 20 -7.12 8.10 -2.73
C MET A 20 -7.13 8.67 -1.31
N TRP A 21 -6.12 9.49 -0.96
CA TRP A 21 -5.98 10.11 0.35
C TRP A 21 -6.27 11.61 0.26
N GLU A 22 -7.54 11.96 0.31
CA GLU A 22 -8.04 13.30 0.04
C GLU A 22 -7.72 14.35 1.11
N ASN A 23 -7.28 13.92 2.30
CA ASN A 23 -6.98 14.82 3.42
C ASN A 23 -5.61 15.46 3.34
N GLN A 24 -4.80 15.10 2.35
CA GLN A 24 -3.46 15.63 2.15
C GLN A 24 -3.31 16.24 0.76
N THR A 25 -2.39 17.19 0.62
CA THR A 25 -2.07 17.76 -0.68
C THR A 25 -1.03 16.90 -1.39
N ALA A 26 -0.91 17.07 -2.71
CA ALA A 26 0.12 16.37 -3.48
C ALA A 26 1.53 16.77 -3.01
N GLU A 27 1.74 18.04 -2.64
CA GLU A 27 3.03 18.53 -2.13
C GLU A 27 3.39 17.87 -0.81
N GLU A 28 2.43 17.75 0.11
CA GLU A 28 2.64 17.08 1.40
C GLU A 28 2.98 15.61 1.21
N LEU A 29 2.24 14.92 0.35
CA LEU A 29 2.48 13.49 0.04
C LEU A 29 3.82 13.29 -0.64
N ALA A 30 4.20 14.16 -1.58
CA ALA A 30 5.49 14.05 -2.26
C ALA A 30 6.66 14.15 -1.28
N ALA A 31 6.59 15.10 -0.33
CA ALA A 31 7.61 15.24 0.69
C ALA A 31 7.70 14.02 1.60
N GLU A 32 6.55 13.50 2.03
CA GLU A 32 6.46 12.30 2.86
C GLU A 32 7.02 11.09 2.14
N PHE A 33 6.65 10.89 0.88
CA PHE A 33 7.10 9.74 0.09
C PHE A 33 8.60 9.80 -0.19
N ALA A 34 9.14 11.00 -0.45
CA ALA A 34 10.58 11.16 -0.65
C ALA A 34 11.38 10.67 0.57
N GLU A 35 10.87 10.94 1.77
CA GLU A 35 11.51 10.46 3.00
C GLU A 35 11.27 8.96 3.20
N THR A 36 10.04 8.49 2.96
CA THR A 36 9.69 7.07 3.16
C THR A 36 10.47 6.15 2.23
N ILE A 37 10.72 6.57 0.99
CA ILE A 37 11.48 5.78 0.02
C ILE A 37 12.91 5.50 0.50
N LYS A 38 13.48 6.38 1.32
CA LYS A 38 14.83 6.19 1.89
C LYS A 38 14.87 5.10 2.96
N ASP A 39 13.71 4.77 3.54
CA ASP A 39 13.60 3.73 4.56
C ASP A 39 13.66 2.36 3.88
N GLU A 40 14.68 1.57 4.21
CA GLU A 40 14.86 0.24 3.63
C GLU A 40 13.76 -0.75 4.03
N ASN A 41 12.96 -0.43 5.03
CA ASN A 41 11.82 -1.23 5.46
C ASN A 41 10.51 -0.84 4.78
N SER A 42 10.60 0.00 3.76
CA SER A 42 9.45 0.44 2.96
C SER A 42 9.76 0.32 1.48
N ALA A 43 8.72 0.13 0.68
CA ALA A 43 8.86 0.10 -0.77
C ALA A 43 7.59 0.62 -1.44
N PHE A 44 7.79 1.28 -2.57
CA PHE A 44 6.70 1.65 -3.47
C PHE A 44 6.94 0.98 -4.80
N PHE A 45 5.88 0.45 -5.38
CA PHE A 45 5.92 -0.14 -6.73
C PHE A 45 5.02 0.65 -7.66
N ILE A 46 5.48 0.85 -8.89
CA ILE A 46 4.73 1.59 -9.91
C ILE A 46 4.41 0.67 -11.07
N LYS A 47 3.15 0.67 -11.48
CA LYS A 47 2.71 0.05 -12.72
C LYS A 47 2.68 1.10 -13.80
N SER A 48 3.34 0.82 -14.93
CA SER A 48 3.31 1.68 -16.10
C SER A 48 2.70 0.96 -17.28
N GLU A 49 2.02 1.73 -18.14
CA GLU A 49 1.52 1.29 -19.42
C GLU A 49 1.90 2.36 -20.43
N ASN A 50 2.62 1.97 -21.50
CA ASN A 50 3.12 2.91 -22.53
C ASN A 50 3.89 4.10 -21.91
N ASP A 51 4.81 3.78 -20.98
CA ASP A 51 5.65 4.75 -20.27
C ASP A 51 4.90 5.75 -19.37
N THR A 52 3.61 5.51 -19.13
CA THR A 52 2.81 6.33 -18.23
C THR A 52 2.51 5.54 -16.96
N ALA A 53 2.74 6.17 -15.80
CA ALA A 53 2.40 5.57 -14.51
C ALA A 53 0.87 5.53 -14.37
N VAL A 54 0.32 4.35 -14.16
CA VAL A 54 -1.13 4.14 -14.10
C VAL A 54 -1.60 3.54 -12.77
N GLY A 55 -0.67 3.16 -11.92
CA GLY A 55 -1.00 2.64 -10.58
C GLY A 55 0.23 2.54 -9.71
N PHE A 56 0.02 2.41 -8.41
CA PHE A 56 1.10 2.20 -7.44
C PHE A 56 0.62 1.37 -6.26
N ALA A 57 1.57 0.81 -5.54
CA ALA A 57 1.33 0.21 -4.23
C ALA A 57 2.45 0.62 -3.28
N GLN A 58 2.09 0.83 -2.04
CA GLN A 58 3.02 1.11 -0.95
C GLN A 58 2.95 -0.01 0.06
N CYS A 59 4.10 -0.55 0.44
CA CYS A 59 4.19 -1.57 1.47
C CYS A 59 5.36 -1.29 2.40
N ASN A 60 5.30 -1.85 3.59
CA ASN A 60 6.38 -1.75 4.55
C ASN A 60 6.46 -3.01 5.41
N LEU A 61 7.47 -3.07 6.26
CA LEU A 61 7.60 -4.11 7.28
C LEU A 61 7.09 -3.56 8.60
N ARG A 62 6.36 -4.40 9.33
CA ARG A 62 5.94 -4.10 10.71
C ARG A 62 6.52 -5.15 11.62
N THR A 63 7.15 -4.70 12.70
CA THR A 63 7.75 -5.57 13.72
C THR A 63 6.92 -5.63 14.97
N ASP A 64 6.06 -4.63 15.21
CA ASP A 64 5.09 -4.64 16.29
C ASP A 64 3.93 -5.58 15.93
N TYR A 65 3.12 -5.91 16.92
CA TYR A 65 2.00 -6.81 16.70
C TYR A 65 1.07 -6.35 15.57
N VAL A 66 0.76 -7.25 14.68
CA VAL A 66 -0.22 -7.06 13.60
C VAL A 66 -1.36 -8.04 13.82
N GLU A 67 -2.58 -7.53 13.83
CA GLU A 67 -3.79 -8.31 14.08
C GLU A 67 -3.86 -9.55 13.19
N GLY A 68 -4.08 -10.70 13.83
CA GLY A 68 -4.25 -11.98 13.12
C GLY A 68 -2.97 -12.64 12.65
N THR A 69 -1.80 -12.06 12.93
CA THR A 69 -0.51 -12.65 12.52
C THR A 69 0.21 -13.29 13.69
N GLU A 70 1.10 -14.23 13.37
CA GLU A 70 1.87 -15.02 14.37
C GLU A 70 3.37 -14.86 14.19
N SER A 71 3.83 -14.06 13.24
CA SER A 71 5.24 -13.90 12.92
C SER A 71 5.69 -12.44 12.97
N SER A 72 6.99 -12.21 12.87
CA SER A 72 7.58 -10.88 12.77
C SER A 72 8.92 -11.00 12.02
N PRO A 73 9.25 -10.10 11.10
CA PRO A 73 8.40 -9.00 10.65
C PRO A 73 7.25 -9.49 9.78
N VAL A 74 6.23 -8.64 9.64
CA VAL A 74 5.09 -8.88 8.77
C VAL A 74 5.12 -7.84 7.65
N GLY A 75 4.93 -8.26 6.40
CA GLY A 75 4.73 -7.33 5.29
C GLY A 75 3.37 -6.69 5.42
N TYR A 76 3.27 -5.40 5.12
CA TYR A 76 2.02 -4.66 5.30
C TYR A 76 1.73 -3.79 4.08
N LEU A 77 0.53 -3.92 3.53
CA LEU A 77 0.07 -3.08 2.43
C LEU A 77 -0.50 -1.78 3.00
N GLU A 78 0.19 -0.67 2.75
CA GLU A 78 -0.23 0.65 3.23
C GLU A 78 -1.22 1.31 2.28
N GLY A 79 -1.07 1.08 0.99
CA GLY A 79 -2.00 1.61 -0.01
C GLY A 79 -1.79 0.96 -1.36
N ILE A 80 -2.84 0.93 -2.15
CA ILE A 80 -2.79 0.44 -3.52
C ILE A 80 -3.82 1.21 -4.34
N PHE A 81 -3.42 1.63 -5.53
CA PHE A 81 -4.24 2.48 -6.37
C PHE A 81 -3.98 2.17 -7.85
N VAL A 82 -5.04 2.13 -8.63
CA VAL A 82 -4.97 2.07 -10.10
C VAL A 82 -5.89 3.15 -10.64
N LYS A 83 -5.42 3.93 -11.59
CA LYS A 83 -6.23 4.98 -12.25
C LYS A 83 -7.48 4.35 -12.85
N GLU A 84 -8.60 5.08 -12.79
CA GLU A 84 -9.91 4.57 -13.14
C GLU A 84 -9.95 3.91 -14.53
N ASP A 85 -9.37 4.57 -15.54
CA ASP A 85 -9.40 4.08 -16.92
C ASP A 85 -8.55 2.80 -17.13
N TYR A 86 -7.77 2.43 -16.14
CA TYR A 86 -6.86 1.28 -16.23
C TYR A 86 -7.25 0.14 -15.28
N ARG A 87 -8.42 0.23 -14.66
CA ARG A 87 -8.96 -0.79 -13.75
C ARG A 87 -9.48 -1.98 -14.53
N SER A 88 -9.67 -3.10 -13.81
CA SER A 88 -10.19 -4.37 -14.35
C SER A 88 -9.27 -5.02 -15.40
N LYS A 89 -7.98 -4.70 -15.33
CA LYS A 89 -6.95 -5.29 -16.19
C LYS A 89 -5.97 -6.18 -15.41
N GLY A 90 -6.19 -6.37 -14.10
CA GLY A 90 -5.31 -7.16 -13.24
C GLY A 90 -4.10 -6.40 -12.70
N TYR A 91 -4.03 -5.09 -12.86
CA TYR A 91 -2.87 -4.30 -12.45
C TYR A 91 -2.71 -4.23 -10.93
N ALA A 92 -3.83 -4.18 -10.19
CA ALA A 92 -3.76 -4.20 -8.73
C ALA A 92 -3.19 -5.52 -8.22
N ARG A 93 -3.55 -6.63 -8.85
CA ARG A 93 -2.97 -7.94 -8.52
C ARG A 93 -1.48 -7.98 -8.79
N GLU A 94 -1.03 -7.43 -9.93
CA GLU A 94 0.39 -7.35 -10.26
C GLU A 94 1.16 -6.54 -9.21
N LEU A 95 0.61 -5.38 -8.81
CA LEU A 95 1.19 -4.52 -7.78
C LEU A 95 1.27 -5.22 -6.43
N LEU A 96 0.20 -5.88 -6.03
CA LEU A 96 0.16 -6.64 -4.77
C LEU A 96 1.19 -7.76 -4.78
N THR A 97 1.29 -8.50 -5.88
CA THR A 97 2.26 -9.59 -6.03
C THR A 97 3.69 -9.07 -5.87
N ALA A 98 3.98 -7.89 -6.43
CA ALA A 98 5.30 -7.27 -6.25
C ALA A 98 5.59 -6.97 -4.79
N CYS A 99 4.59 -6.44 -4.05
CA CYS A 99 4.72 -6.19 -2.61
C CYS A 99 4.94 -7.47 -1.82
N GLU A 100 4.18 -8.51 -2.13
CA GLU A 100 4.30 -9.81 -1.46
C GLU A 100 5.67 -10.44 -1.68
N ASN A 101 6.18 -10.37 -2.91
CA ASN A 101 7.49 -10.90 -3.24
C ASN A 101 8.59 -10.11 -2.52
N TRP A 102 8.47 -8.79 -2.47
CA TRP A 102 9.38 -7.94 -1.72
C TRP A 102 9.40 -8.33 -0.24
N ALA A 103 8.23 -8.53 0.35
CA ALA A 103 8.12 -8.94 1.76
C ALA A 103 8.77 -10.31 2.01
N LYS A 104 8.58 -11.26 1.10
CA LYS A 104 9.24 -12.57 1.18
C LYS A 104 10.75 -12.43 1.15
N ASP A 105 11.28 -11.61 0.26
CA ASP A 105 12.72 -11.36 0.15
C ASP A 105 13.27 -10.71 1.42
N MET A 106 12.44 -9.96 2.15
CA MET A 106 12.80 -9.33 3.43
C MET A 106 12.60 -10.27 4.63
N GLY A 107 12.24 -11.52 4.39
CA GLY A 107 12.13 -12.54 5.43
C GLY A 107 10.72 -12.72 6.02
N CYS A 108 9.71 -12.11 5.44
CA CYS A 108 8.35 -12.26 5.94
C CYS A 108 7.68 -13.55 5.47
N SER A 109 6.89 -14.15 6.36
CA SER A 109 6.04 -15.29 6.03
C SER A 109 4.55 -14.93 5.99
N GLU A 110 4.22 -13.73 6.42
CA GLU A 110 2.84 -13.23 6.42
C GLU A 110 2.79 -11.83 5.84
N PHE A 111 1.64 -11.51 5.21
CA PHE A 111 1.39 -10.19 4.62
C PHE A 111 0.00 -9.76 5.06
N ALA A 112 -0.12 -8.55 5.57
CA ALA A 112 -1.35 -8.05 6.17
C ALA A 112 -1.75 -6.70 5.57
N SER A 113 -2.96 -6.29 5.85
CA SER A 113 -3.51 -5.02 5.38
C SER A 113 -4.74 -4.67 6.22
N ASP A 114 -5.28 -3.49 6.01
CA ASP A 114 -6.54 -3.08 6.61
C ASP A 114 -7.32 -2.19 5.64
N CYS A 115 -8.58 -1.96 5.97
CA CYS A 115 -9.37 -0.93 5.30
C CYS A 115 -10.43 -0.44 6.29
N GLU A 116 -11.00 0.73 6.00
CA GLU A 116 -12.09 1.23 6.81
C GLU A 116 -13.34 0.36 6.65
N LEU A 117 -14.12 0.24 7.71
CA LEU A 117 -15.33 -0.59 7.73
C LEU A 117 -16.31 -0.22 6.60
N SER A 118 -16.39 1.05 6.27
CA SER A 118 -17.29 1.54 5.23
C SER A 118 -16.76 1.35 3.80
N ASN A 119 -15.49 1.00 3.66
CA ASN A 119 -14.87 0.83 2.33
C ASN A 119 -15.11 -0.58 1.80
N THR A 120 -16.32 -0.81 1.31
CA THR A 120 -16.74 -2.13 0.82
C THR A 120 -15.97 -2.57 -0.42
N GLY A 121 -15.57 -1.62 -1.28
CA GLY A 121 -14.76 -1.93 -2.45
C GLY A 121 -13.40 -2.52 -2.06
N SER A 122 -12.77 -1.93 -1.06
CA SER A 122 -11.50 -2.44 -0.53
C SER A 122 -11.68 -3.81 0.12
N LEU A 123 -12.76 -4.02 0.86
CA LEU A 123 -13.07 -5.30 1.46
C LEU A 123 -13.16 -6.41 0.39
N TYR A 124 -13.90 -6.17 -0.67
CA TYR A 124 -14.03 -7.14 -1.77
C TYR A 124 -12.71 -7.38 -2.49
N PHE A 125 -11.93 -6.33 -2.69
CA PHE A 125 -10.59 -6.45 -3.27
C PHE A 125 -9.71 -7.37 -2.44
N HIS A 126 -9.65 -7.14 -1.13
CA HIS A 126 -8.82 -7.96 -0.23
C HIS A 126 -9.23 -9.44 -0.29
N LYS A 127 -10.52 -9.71 -0.24
CA LYS A 127 -11.02 -11.10 -0.33
C LYS A 127 -10.69 -11.73 -1.69
N ALA A 128 -10.83 -10.98 -2.77
CA ALA A 128 -10.51 -11.46 -4.11
C ALA A 128 -9.01 -11.74 -4.26
N MET A 129 -8.15 -11.03 -3.54
CA MET A 129 -6.70 -11.23 -3.56
C MET A 129 -6.22 -12.32 -2.61
N GLY A 130 -7.12 -12.96 -1.89
CA GLY A 130 -6.77 -14.08 -1.01
C GLY A 130 -6.49 -13.72 0.44
N PHE A 131 -6.78 -12.48 0.85
CA PHE A 131 -6.69 -12.12 2.26
C PHE A 131 -7.87 -12.70 3.04
N ASP A 132 -7.60 -13.18 4.25
CA ASP A 132 -8.63 -13.58 5.20
C ASP A 132 -8.97 -12.41 6.11
N GLU A 133 -10.24 -12.15 6.34
CA GLU A 133 -10.67 -11.17 7.33
C GLU A 133 -10.45 -11.76 8.71
N VAL A 134 -9.59 -11.13 9.52
CA VAL A 134 -9.20 -11.66 10.83
C VAL A 134 -9.86 -10.95 11.99
N ASN A 135 -10.24 -9.67 11.84
CA ASN A 135 -10.92 -8.94 12.90
C ASN A 135 -11.53 -7.64 12.38
N ARG A 136 -12.45 -7.09 13.16
CA ARG A 136 -13.00 -5.74 13.01
C ARG A 136 -12.89 -5.06 14.35
N ILE A 137 -12.26 -3.89 14.40
CA ILE A 137 -11.99 -3.19 15.66
C ILE A 137 -12.58 -1.79 15.62
N ILE A 138 -12.80 -1.23 16.81
CA ILE A 138 -13.18 0.16 17.01
C ILE A 138 -11.99 0.84 17.68
N CYS A 139 -11.51 1.92 17.07
CA CYS A 139 -10.37 2.67 17.59
C CYS A 139 -10.84 3.87 18.40
N PHE A 140 -10.21 4.10 19.56
CA PHE A 140 -10.54 5.20 20.44
C PHE A 140 -9.31 6.06 20.70
N LYS A 141 -9.52 7.36 20.87
CA LYS A 141 -8.49 8.24 21.41
C LYS A 141 -9.11 9.25 22.36
N LYS A 142 -8.29 9.83 23.23
CA LYS A 142 -8.70 10.88 24.17
C LYS A 142 -7.53 11.83 24.34
N SER A 143 -7.78 13.13 24.18
CA SER A 143 -6.78 14.14 24.53
C SER A 143 -6.76 14.32 26.04
N ILE A 144 -5.57 14.34 26.62
CA ILE A 144 -5.41 14.49 28.08
C ILE A 144 -4.72 15.81 28.45
N ILE A 145 -4.43 16.61 27.47
CA ILE A 145 -3.87 17.97 27.65
C ILE A 145 -4.66 18.94 26.79
#